data_8f1c280c5cda770d2aade9092198d353
#
_entry.id   8f1c280c5cda770d2aade9092198d353
#
_cell.length_a   1.000
_cell.length_b   1.000
_cell.length_c   1.000
_cell.angle_alpha   90.00
_cell.angle_beta   90.00
_cell.angle_gamma   90.00
#
_symmetry.space_group_name_H-M   'P 1'
#
loop_
_entity.id
_entity.type
_entity.pdbx_description
1 polymer ?
#
loop_
_entity_poly.entity_id
_entity_poly.type
_entity_poly.pdbx_seq_one_letter_code
_entity_poly.pdbx_strand_id
1 'polypeptide(L)'
;MIEEQHVTQYGALLDTKCTWLESLLMHEYTECYLYWSCFNDETDRPVKKIWEQHFHQELSHLHAAARLLQTYEKKEWRQVIPDGEFPELLKFGPQKEYIRDVLAGTVEWTADGEEFTDVRTLPADFRFFNYQRTVNARTAQVPSHAVIEDYLAEYGRDYRYEDAPHPV
;
A
#
# COMPACT_ATOMS: atom_id res chain seq x y z
N MET A 1 12.70 -7.29 3.33
CA MET A 1 13.03 -7.57 1.91
C MET A 1 11.80 -7.76 1.04
N ILE A 2 10.85 -8.67 1.35
CA ILE A 2 9.60 -8.80 0.56
C ILE A 2 8.77 -7.52 0.65
N GLU A 3 8.61 -6.94 1.81
CA GLU A 3 7.87 -5.69 2.00
C GLU A 3 8.55 -4.50 1.30
N GLU A 4 9.87 -4.44 1.27
CA GLU A 4 10.61 -3.44 0.51
C GLU A 4 10.33 -3.56 -1.00
N GLN A 5 10.22 -4.79 -1.52
CA GLN A 5 9.80 -5.01 -2.91
C GLN A 5 8.37 -4.57 -3.16
N HIS A 6 7.46 -4.85 -2.23
CA HIS A 6 6.08 -4.41 -2.33
C HIS A 6 6.01 -2.88 -2.38
N VAL A 7 6.69 -2.18 -1.48
CA VAL A 7 6.76 -0.71 -1.49
C VAL A 7 7.28 -0.20 -2.83
N THR A 8 8.35 -0.80 -3.36
CA THR A 8 8.94 -0.42 -4.64
C THR A 8 7.97 -0.67 -5.81
N GLN A 9 7.33 -1.83 -5.85
CA GLN A 9 6.40 -2.20 -6.92
C GLN A 9 5.14 -1.33 -6.88
N TYR A 10 4.54 -1.15 -5.71
CA TYR A 10 3.35 -0.31 -5.58
C TYR A 10 3.67 1.17 -5.78
N GLY A 11 4.82 1.64 -5.29
CA GLY A 11 5.28 3.00 -5.54
C GLY A 11 5.48 3.30 -7.03
N ALA A 12 5.90 2.31 -7.82
CA ALA A 12 6.04 2.46 -9.27
C ALA A 12 4.70 2.60 -10.03
N LEU A 13 3.58 2.25 -9.39
CA LEU A 13 2.23 2.40 -9.95
C LEU A 13 1.61 3.77 -9.63
N LEU A 14 2.22 4.55 -8.74
CA LEU A 14 1.71 5.88 -8.40
C LEU A 14 1.85 6.83 -9.60
N ASP A 15 0.77 7.55 -9.90
CA ASP A 15 0.84 8.66 -10.84
C ASP A 15 1.57 9.84 -10.20
N THR A 16 2.81 10.09 -10.65
CA THR A 16 3.64 11.19 -10.14
C THR A 16 3.08 12.58 -10.48
N LYS A 17 2.06 12.67 -11.32
CA LYS A 17 1.35 13.92 -11.63
C LYS A 17 0.19 14.20 -10.70
N CYS A 18 -0.17 13.24 -9.86
CA CYS A 18 -1.23 13.37 -8.89
C CYS A 18 -0.83 14.37 -7.81
N THR A 19 -1.71 15.31 -7.49
CA THR A 19 -1.47 16.24 -6.39
C THR A 19 -1.69 15.55 -5.03
N TRP A 20 -1.18 16.17 -3.96
CA TRP A 20 -1.38 15.65 -2.60
C TRP A 20 -2.86 15.54 -2.21
N LEU A 21 -3.70 16.50 -2.64
CA LEU A 21 -5.13 16.47 -2.33
C LEU A 21 -5.89 15.47 -3.19
N GLU A 22 -5.46 15.22 -4.42
CA GLU A 22 -5.97 14.12 -5.23
C GLU A 22 -5.62 12.77 -4.61
N SER A 23 -4.37 12.60 -4.17
CA SER A 23 -3.91 11.39 -3.47
C SER A 23 -4.67 11.18 -2.17
N LEU A 24 -4.88 12.24 -1.37
CA LEU A 24 -5.67 12.18 -0.15
C LEU A 24 -7.10 11.74 -0.44
N LEU A 25 -7.76 12.33 -1.45
CA LEU A 25 -9.12 11.96 -1.82
C LEU A 25 -9.23 10.48 -2.21
N MET A 26 -8.29 9.97 -2.99
CA MET A 26 -8.25 8.56 -3.39
C MET A 26 -7.99 7.64 -2.20
N HIS A 27 -7.14 8.06 -1.26
CA HIS A 27 -6.89 7.34 -0.02
C HIS A 27 -8.17 7.19 0.79
N GLU A 28 -8.85 8.28 1.11
CA GLU A 28 -10.07 8.27 1.90
C GLU A 28 -11.20 7.47 1.21
N TYR A 29 -11.30 7.54 -0.12
CA TYR A 29 -12.23 6.70 -0.88
C TYR A 29 -11.91 5.20 -0.71
N THR A 30 -10.64 4.85 -0.75
CA THR A 30 -10.19 3.46 -0.56
C THR A 30 -10.49 2.98 0.86
N GLU A 31 -10.22 3.81 1.88
CA GLU A 31 -10.54 3.49 3.28
C GLU A 31 -12.05 3.29 3.49
N CYS A 32 -12.87 4.16 2.91
CA CYS A 32 -14.33 3.98 2.91
C CYS A 32 -14.73 2.62 2.33
N TYR A 33 -14.16 2.24 1.18
CA TYR A 33 -14.44 0.94 0.56
C TYR A 33 -14.00 -0.23 1.44
N LEU A 34 -12.81 -0.15 2.05
CA LEU A 34 -12.30 -1.21 2.93
C LEU A 34 -13.20 -1.44 4.14
N TYR A 35 -13.58 -0.39 4.87
CA TYR A 35 -14.44 -0.53 6.04
C TYR A 35 -15.88 -0.90 5.67
N TRP A 36 -16.38 -0.41 4.54
CA TRP A 36 -17.67 -0.86 4.00
C TRP A 36 -17.64 -2.36 3.64
N SER A 37 -16.55 -2.86 3.07
CA SER A 37 -16.35 -4.28 2.78
C SER A 37 -16.32 -5.10 4.06
N CYS A 38 -15.53 -4.69 5.05
CA CYS A 38 -15.48 -5.34 6.35
C CYS A 38 -16.85 -5.37 7.03
N PHE A 39 -17.58 -4.25 7.00
CA PHE A 39 -18.95 -4.19 7.54
C PHE A 39 -19.90 -5.18 6.87
N ASN A 40 -19.80 -5.35 5.56
CA ASN A 40 -20.69 -6.25 4.83
C ASN A 40 -20.34 -7.73 5.06
N ASP A 41 -19.05 -8.06 5.15
CA ASP A 41 -18.56 -9.43 5.32
C ASP A 41 -18.61 -9.93 6.78
N GLU A 42 -18.59 -9.03 7.76
CA GLU A 42 -18.53 -9.39 9.16
C GLU A 42 -19.81 -10.05 9.66
N THR A 43 -19.66 -11.18 10.32
CA THR A 43 -20.76 -11.94 10.90
C THR A 43 -20.92 -11.76 12.41
N ASP A 44 -19.86 -11.37 13.11
CA ASP A 44 -19.90 -11.06 14.53
C ASP A 44 -20.51 -9.67 14.75
N ARG A 45 -21.66 -9.61 15.44
CA ARG A 45 -22.43 -8.38 15.63
C ARG A 45 -21.68 -7.26 16.36
N PRO A 46 -20.95 -7.52 17.46
CA PRO A 46 -20.09 -6.53 18.10
C PRO A 46 -19.02 -5.96 17.17
N VAL A 47 -18.29 -6.83 16.47
CA VAL A 47 -17.22 -6.44 15.54
C VAL A 47 -17.79 -5.66 14.34
N LYS A 48 -18.92 -6.10 13.80
CA LYS A 48 -19.63 -5.40 12.72
C LYS A 48 -19.94 -3.93 13.05
N LYS A 49 -20.32 -3.64 14.30
CA LYS A 49 -20.55 -2.26 14.75
C LYS A 49 -19.27 -1.41 14.77
N ILE A 50 -18.12 -2.03 15.01
CA ILE A 50 -16.83 -1.36 14.97
C ILE A 50 -16.54 -0.95 13.50
N TRP A 51 -16.72 -1.87 12.56
CA TRP A 51 -16.56 -1.58 11.14
C TRP A 51 -17.52 -0.49 10.63
N GLU A 52 -18.78 -0.54 11.06
CA GLU A 52 -19.78 0.50 10.77
C GLU A 52 -19.32 1.87 11.27
N GLN A 53 -18.80 1.94 12.50
CA GLN A 53 -18.29 3.18 13.07
C GLN A 53 -17.09 3.72 12.27
N HIS A 54 -16.13 2.88 11.93
CA HIS A 54 -14.99 3.28 11.12
C HIS A 54 -15.43 3.75 9.74
N PHE A 55 -16.32 3.02 9.08
CA PHE A 55 -16.87 3.45 7.79
C PHE A 55 -17.46 4.87 7.85
N HIS A 56 -18.23 5.19 8.88
CA HIS A 56 -18.78 6.55 9.04
C HIS A 56 -17.71 7.61 9.32
N GLN A 57 -16.64 7.26 10.02
CA GLN A 57 -15.50 8.14 10.22
C GLN A 57 -14.79 8.44 8.89
N GLU A 58 -14.47 7.42 8.12
CA GLU A 58 -13.82 7.59 6.82
C GLU A 58 -14.71 8.33 5.81
N LEU A 59 -16.00 8.09 5.82
CA LEU A 59 -16.93 8.87 5.01
C LEU A 59 -16.87 10.39 5.34
N SER A 60 -16.67 10.72 6.61
CA SER A 60 -16.45 12.10 7.05
C SER A 60 -15.12 12.66 6.54
N HIS A 61 -14.06 11.85 6.57
CA HIS A 61 -12.73 12.21 6.04
C HIS A 61 -12.80 12.41 4.52
N LEU A 62 -13.45 11.51 3.79
CA LEU A 62 -13.66 11.62 2.35
C LEU A 62 -14.34 12.94 1.96
N HIS A 63 -15.41 13.30 2.69
CA HIS A 63 -16.07 14.59 2.47
C HIS A 63 -15.16 15.78 2.81
N ALA A 64 -14.29 15.65 3.83
CA ALA A 64 -13.32 16.68 4.15
C ALA A 64 -12.26 16.81 3.05
N ALA A 65 -11.73 15.70 2.55
CA ALA A 65 -10.77 15.68 1.43
C ALA A 65 -11.36 16.31 0.17
N ALA A 66 -12.60 15.99 -0.18
CA ALA A 66 -13.30 16.59 -1.31
C ALA A 66 -13.45 18.12 -1.17
N ARG A 67 -13.76 18.61 0.04
CA ARG A 67 -13.82 20.06 0.31
C ARG A 67 -12.45 20.73 0.22
N LEU A 68 -11.39 20.08 0.72
CA LEU A 68 -10.03 20.59 0.59
C LEU A 68 -9.61 20.70 -0.87
N LEU A 69 -9.83 19.65 -1.65
CA LEU A 69 -9.55 19.64 -3.09
C LEU A 69 -10.27 20.80 -3.80
N GLN A 70 -11.54 20.98 -3.55
CA GLN A 70 -12.33 22.08 -4.12
C GLN A 70 -11.85 23.45 -3.64
N THR A 71 -11.48 23.58 -2.36
CA THR A 71 -11.06 24.85 -1.79
C THR A 71 -9.70 25.32 -2.31
N TYR A 72 -8.72 24.43 -2.36
CA TYR A 72 -7.34 24.78 -2.64
C TYR A 72 -6.95 24.56 -4.10
N GLU A 73 -7.46 23.51 -4.74
CA GLU A 73 -7.12 23.19 -6.13
C GLU A 73 -8.22 23.54 -7.14
N LYS A 74 -9.40 23.95 -6.67
CA LYS A 74 -10.57 24.27 -7.51
C LYS A 74 -11.02 23.12 -8.39
N LYS A 75 -10.79 21.88 -7.93
CA LYS A 75 -11.19 20.65 -8.59
C LYS A 75 -12.39 20.03 -7.90
N GLU A 76 -13.35 19.58 -8.69
CA GLU A 76 -14.44 18.75 -8.19
C GLU A 76 -13.95 17.30 -8.01
N TRP A 77 -14.39 16.63 -6.96
CA TRP A 77 -13.99 15.26 -6.66
C TRP A 77 -14.22 14.29 -7.83
N ARG A 78 -15.26 14.50 -8.64
CA ARG A 78 -15.57 13.69 -9.83
C ARG A 78 -14.51 13.78 -10.94
N GLN A 79 -13.65 14.76 -10.91
CA GLN A 79 -12.52 14.85 -11.85
C GLN A 79 -11.41 13.88 -11.49
N VAL A 80 -11.38 13.41 -10.23
CA VAL A 80 -10.38 12.46 -9.70
C VAL A 80 -10.99 11.06 -9.62
N ILE A 81 -12.23 10.96 -9.13
CA ILE A 81 -12.98 9.70 -8.99
C ILE A 81 -14.27 9.85 -9.82
N PRO A 82 -14.19 9.59 -11.14
CA PRO A 82 -15.32 9.82 -12.05
C PRO A 82 -16.57 9.01 -11.71
N ASP A 83 -16.35 7.77 -11.26
CA ASP A 83 -17.37 6.88 -10.76
C ASP A 83 -17.24 6.79 -9.23
N GLY A 84 -18.16 7.46 -8.53
CA GLY A 84 -18.16 7.49 -7.07
C GLY A 84 -18.82 6.27 -6.43
N GLU A 85 -19.25 5.27 -7.22
CA GLU A 85 -19.80 4.03 -6.70
C GLU A 85 -18.68 3.08 -6.23
N PHE A 86 -18.92 2.38 -5.13
CA PHE A 86 -17.99 1.35 -4.70
C PHE A 86 -18.03 0.16 -5.66
N PRO A 87 -16.85 -0.44 -5.97
CA PRO A 87 -16.82 -1.66 -6.75
C PRO A 87 -17.57 -2.80 -6.04
N GLU A 88 -17.96 -3.81 -6.81
CA GLU A 88 -18.60 -5.00 -6.24
C GLU A 88 -17.67 -5.64 -5.19
N LEU A 89 -18.28 -6.05 -4.07
CA LEU A 89 -17.55 -6.72 -2.99
C LEU A 89 -16.86 -7.97 -3.49
N LEU A 90 -15.59 -8.08 -3.14
CA LEU A 90 -14.83 -9.30 -3.36
C LEU A 90 -15.42 -10.40 -2.47
N LYS A 91 -15.76 -11.53 -3.08
CA LYS A 91 -16.18 -12.72 -2.35
C LYS A 91 -14.96 -13.52 -1.96
N PHE A 92 -14.60 -13.46 -0.70
CA PHE A 92 -13.52 -14.26 -0.16
C PHE A 92 -14.00 -15.67 0.13
N GLY A 93 -13.28 -16.66 -0.39
CA GLY A 93 -13.44 -18.07 -0.07
C GLY A 93 -12.15 -18.63 0.52
N PRO A 94 -12.17 -19.85 1.06
CA PRO A 94 -10.95 -20.52 1.51
C PRO A 94 -10.03 -20.75 0.31
N GLN A 95 -8.92 -20.02 0.26
CA GLN A 95 -7.93 -20.07 -0.84
C GLN A 95 -6.65 -20.79 -0.42
N LYS A 96 -6.69 -21.55 0.65
CA LYS A 96 -5.52 -22.21 1.24
C LYS A 96 -4.80 -23.13 0.25
N GLU A 97 -5.53 -23.88 -0.55
CA GLU A 97 -4.96 -24.78 -1.55
C GLU A 97 -4.29 -23.99 -2.67
N TYR A 98 -4.98 -23.00 -3.22
CA TYR A 98 -4.39 -22.10 -4.22
C TYR A 98 -3.11 -21.42 -3.73
N ILE A 99 -3.11 -20.89 -2.51
CA ILE A 99 -1.91 -20.25 -1.92
C ILE A 99 -0.78 -21.27 -1.78
N ARG A 100 -1.07 -22.49 -1.33
CA ARG A 100 -0.07 -23.55 -1.23
C ARG A 100 0.52 -23.95 -2.57
N ASP A 101 -0.30 -24.07 -3.58
CA ASP A 101 0.13 -24.40 -4.94
C ASP A 101 1.02 -23.28 -5.53
N VAL A 102 0.65 -22.01 -5.32
CA VAL A 102 1.48 -20.87 -5.72
C VAL A 102 2.82 -20.89 -4.98
N LEU A 103 2.82 -21.09 -3.67
CA LEU A 103 4.05 -21.15 -2.88
C LEU A 103 4.93 -22.32 -3.31
N ALA A 104 4.37 -23.51 -3.53
CA ALA A 104 5.10 -24.68 -3.99
C ALA A 104 5.72 -24.47 -5.38
N GLY A 105 5.03 -23.72 -6.27
CA GLY A 105 5.51 -23.46 -7.62
C GLY A 105 6.49 -22.28 -7.75
N THR A 106 6.44 -21.31 -6.84
CA THR A 106 7.17 -20.03 -6.99
C THR A 106 8.19 -19.74 -5.90
N VAL A 107 8.06 -20.37 -4.73
CA VAL A 107 8.89 -20.11 -3.54
C VAL A 107 9.49 -21.41 -3.02
N GLU A 108 10.58 -21.88 -3.65
CA GLU A 108 11.21 -23.18 -3.38
C GLU A 108 11.61 -23.37 -1.90
N TRP A 109 12.02 -22.29 -1.24
CA TRP A 109 12.59 -22.34 0.12
C TRP A 109 11.58 -22.15 1.25
N THR A 110 10.31 -21.86 0.95
CA THR A 110 9.25 -21.70 1.97
C THR A 110 8.10 -22.70 1.80
N ALA A 111 7.92 -23.27 0.61
CA ALA A 111 6.79 -24.12 0.26
C ALA A 111 6.98 -25.58 0.72
N ASP A 112 8.23 -26.04 0.82
CA ASP A 112 8.57 -27.43 1.07
C ASP A 112 8.69 -27.78 2.56
N GLY A 113 8.39 -26.81 3.45
CA GLY A 113 8.47 -27.01 4.90
C GLY A 113 9.90 -27.13 5.43
N GLU A 114 10.88 -26.73 4.65
CA GLU A 114 12.26 -26.65 5.08
C GLU A 114 12.45 -25.55 6.14
N GLU A 115 13.44 -25.75 6.99
CA GLU A 115 13.81 -24.77 8.00
C GLU A 115 14.20 -23.45 7.35
N PHE A 116 13.87 -22.34 8.03
CA PHE A 116 14.24 -21.00 7.62
C PHE A 116 15.77 -20.91 7.40
N THR A 117 16.17 -20.53 6.20
CA THR A 117 17.57 -20.37 5.83
C THR A 117 17.96 -18.89 5.87
N ASP A 118 19.06 -18.55 6.56
CA ASP A 118 19.59 -17.19 6.56
C ASP A 118 19.96 -16.78 5.12
N VAL A 119 19.42 -15.68 4.64
CA VAL A 119 19.66 -15.15 3.30
C VAL A 119 21.14 -14.97 2.97
N ARG A 120 21.99 -14.74 3.98
CA ARG A 120 23.44 -14.59 3.83
C ARG A 120 24.16 -15.90 3.51
N THR A 121 23.53 -17.04 3.74
CA THR A 121 24.06 -18.38 3.46
C THR A 121 23.66 -18.91 2.09
N LEU A 122 22.75 -18.22 1.40
CA LEU A 122 22.30 -18.62 0.07
C LEU A 122 23.43 -18.42 -0.96
N PRO A 123 23.51 -19.29 -2.01
CA PRO A 123 24.43 -19.09 -3.11
C PRO A 123 24.26 -17.72 -3.78
N ALA A 124 25.34 -17.10 -4.21
CA ALA A 124 25.31 -15.77 -4.83
C ALA A 124 24.48 -15.70 -6.14
N ASP A 125 24.27 -16.82 -6.78
CA ASP A 125 23.45 -16.99 -7.99
C ASP A 125 22.03 -17.45 -7.70
N PHE A 126 21.65 -17.55 -6.42
CA PHE A 126 20.30 -17.95 -6.05
C PHE A 126 19.27 -17.01 -6.73
N ARG A 127 18.20 -17.59 -7.25
CA ARG A 127 17.20 -16.86 -8.07
C ARG A 127 16.64 -15.60 -7.44
N PHE A 128 16.51 -15.57 -6.12
CA PHE A 128 16.08 -14.39 -5.35
C PHE A 128 16.98 -13.19 -5.62
N PHE A 129 18.32 -13.35 -5.58
CA PHE A 129 19.26 -12.25 -5.84
C PHE A 129 19.23 -11.78 -7.30
N ASN A 130 18.95 -12.68 -8.23
CA ASN A 130 18.76 -12.30 -9.63
C ASN A 130 17.48 -11.49 -9.82
N TYR A 131 16.40 -11.91 -9.17
CA TYR A 131 15.14 -11.18 -9.16
C TYR A 131 15.31 -9.79 -8.52
N GLN A 132 15.95 -9.71 -7.36
CA GLN A 132 16.26 -8.45 -6.68
C GLN A 132 17.06 -7.50 -7.57
N ARG A 133 18.11 -8.00 -8.23
CA ARG A 133 18.89 -7.17 -9.17
C ARG A 133 18.08 -6.68 -10.35
N THR A 134 17.12 -7.44 -10.82
CA THR A 134 16.25 -7.03 -11.92
C THR A 134 15.26 -5.97 -11.49
N VAL A 135 14.60 -6.16 -10.36
CA VAL A 135 13.58 -5.23 -9.83
C VAL A 135 14.21 -3.93 -9.33
N ASN A 136 15.39 -4.03 -8.67
CA ASN A 136 16.07 -2.89 -8.08
C ASN A 136 17.28 -2.40 -8.90
N ALA A 137 17.44 -2.88 -10.14
CA ALA A 137 18.60 -2.55 -10.97
C ALA A 137 18.78 -1.05 -11.26
N ARG A 138 17.74 -0.27 -11.04
CA ARG A 138 17.73 1.17 -11.24
C ARG A 138 17.03 1.85 -10.08
N THR A 139 17.60 1.74 -8.89
CA THR A 139 17.07 2.38 -7.66
C THR A 139 16.80 3.86 -7.84
N ALA A 140 17.64 4.58 -8.58
CA ALA A 140 17.43 5.98 -8.94
C ALA A 140 16.17 6.24 -9.80
N GLN A 141 15.55 5.20 -10.36
CA GLN A 141 14.31 5.30 -11.14
C GLN A 141 13.09 4.79 -10.37
N VAL A 142 13.28 4.34 -9.14
CA VAL A 142 12.18 3.93 -8.26
C VAL A 142 11.60 5.18 -7.61
N PRO A 143 10.30 5.50 -7.81
CA PRO A 143 9.70 6.73 -7.31
C PRO A 143 9.91 6.98 -5.81
N SER A 144 9.87 5.94 -4.99
CA SER A 144 10.13 6.07 -3.55
C SER A 144 11.56 6.50 -3.22
N HIS A 145 12.57 6.02 -3.97
CA HIS A 145 13.95 6.45 -3.80
C HIS A 145 14.18 7.87 -4.33
N ALA A 146 13.58 8.22 -5.46
CA ALA A 146 13.66 9.56 -6.00
C ALA A 146 13.13 10.61 -5.00
N VAL A 147 11.99 10.35 -4.35
CA VAL A 147 11.44 11.23 -3.32
C VAL A 147 12.39 11.40 -2.14
N ILE A 148 13.04 10.32 -1.71
CA ILE A 148 14.04 10.37 -0.61
C ILE A 148 15.27 11.16 -1.04
N GLU A 149 15.78 10.93 -2.24
CA GLU A 149 16.95 11.64 -2.79
C GLU A 149 16.68 13.12 -2.96
N ASP A 150 15.51 13.48 -3.48
CA ASP A 150 15.07 14.89 -3.62
C ASP A 150 14.96 15.57 -2.25
N TYR A 151 14.38 14.89 -1.27
CA TYR A 151 14.29 15.40 0.10
C TYR A 151 15.67 15.59 0.73
N LEU A 152 16.59 14.63 0.57
CA LEU A 152 17.96 14.74 1.05
C LEU A 152 18.72 15.90 0.36
N ALA A 153 18.50 16.09 -0.94
CA ALA A 153 19.10 17.18 -1.69
C ALA A 153 18.59 18.56 -1.23
N GLU A 154 17.31 18.66 -0.87
CA GLU A 154 16.67 19.90 -0.42
C GLU A 154 17.03 20.24 1.04
N TYR A 155 16.93 19.27 1.94
CA TYR A 155 17.05 19.50 3.39
C TYR A 155 18.36 19.04 4.01
N GLY A 156 19.20 18.30 3.27
CA GLY A 156 20.53 17.86 3.70
C GLY A 156 20.54 16.84 4.84
N ARG A 157 19.37 16.28 5.21
CA ARG A 157 19.23 15.27 6.27
C ARG A 157 18.19 14.22 5.92
N ASP A 158 18.42 13.00 6.40
CA ASP A 158 17.47 11.91 6.24
C ASP A 158 16.41 11.95 7.37
N TYR A 159 15.17 12.28 7.01
CA TYR A 159 14.05 12.35 7.96
C TYR A 159 13.74 11.02 8.64
N ARG A 160 14.18 9.89 8.10
CA ARG A 160 13.97 8.54 8.66
C ARG A 160 14.82 8.28 9.92
N TYR A 161 15.82 9.12 10.17
CA TYR A 161 16.79 8.99 11.27
C TYR A 161 16.79 10.22 12.18
N GLU A 162 15.62 10.74 12.45
CA GLU A 162 15.50 11.91 13.32
C GLU A 162 15.67 11.48 14.79
N ASP A 163 16.69 12.03 15.48
CA ASP A 163 16.97 11.79 16.90
C ASP A 163 16.11 12.65 17.85
N ALA A 164 15.03 13.23 17.36
CA ALA A 164 14.16 14.01 18.20
C ALA A 164 13.31 13.12 19.10
N PRO A 165 13.05 13.53 20.36
CA PRO A 165 12.10 12.83 21.20
C PRO A 165 10.73 12.79 20.53
N HIS A 166 10.01 11.67 20.68
CA HIS A 166 8.67 11.52 20.14
C HIS A 166 7.77 12.66 20.68
N PRO A 167 6.99 13.34 19.82
CA PRO A 167 6.23 14.52 20.22
C PRO A 167 5.01 14.23 21.11
N VAL A 168 4.72 12.95 21.40
CA VAL A 168 3.61 12.51 22.27
C VAL A 168 4.13 11.64 23.41
#